data_f15f2f3ccc4f76e2cca284a37b729547
#
_entry.id   f15f2f3ccc4f76e2cca284a37b729547
#
_cell.length_a   1.000
_cell.length_b   1.000
_cell.length_c   1.000
_cell.angle_alpha   90.00
_cell.angle_beta   90.00
_cell.angle_gamma   90.00
#
_symmetry.space_group_name_H-M   'P 1'
#
loop_
_entity.id
_entity.type
_entity.pdbx_description
1 polymer ?
#
loop_
_entity_poly.entity_id
_entity_poly.type
_entity_poly.pdbx_seq_one_letter_code
_entity_poly.pdbx_strand_id
1 'polypeptide(L)'
;LSKPEEPMPIAVSKWKMSASLEAKLDMRSLTLRNLRERARFRIQEGIARAFREYLHGEGFTEIHSPKIGAKGAEGGSNLFRLDYFHRPAVLEQSPQLYKQMMVGVFDRVFETAPVFRAEKHNTKRHLNEYTSLDFEMGYIDGFEDIMGMETGFLQYAMELLKKDYARELKILNVELPKVDQIPA
;
A
#
# COMPACT_ATOMS: atom_id res chain seq x y z
N LEU A 1 -2.85 9.51 24.62
CA LEU A 1 -2.70 8.04 24.56
C LEU A 1 -1.27 7.70 24.93
N SER A 2 -1.06 7.15 26.15
CA SER A 2 0.23 6.74 26.66
C SER A 2 0.85 5.68 25.76
N LYS A 3 2.09 5.87 25.36
CA LYS A 3 2.88 4.87 24.61
C LYS A 3 2.99 3.60 25.45
N PRO A 4 2.67 2.42 24.91
CA PRO A 4 2.95 1.19 25.60
C PRO A 4 4.46 0.94 25.59
N GLU A 5 5.13 1.26 26.69
CA GLU A 5 6.58 1.14 26.85
C GLU A 5 7.03 -0.23 27.36
N GLU A 6 6.11 -1.12 27.70
CA GLU A 6 6.50 -2.41 28.26
C GLU A 6 6.95 -3.39 27.17
N PRO A 7 8.17 -3.93 27.28
CA PRO A 7 8.61 -5.02 26.41
C PRO A 7 7.71 -6.23 26.62
N MET A 8 7.33 -6.88 25.52
CA MET A 8 6.57 -8.13 25.58
C MET A 8 7.29 -9.19 26.41
N PRO A 9 6.54 -10.01 27.17
CA PRO A 9 7.14 -11.10 27.93
C PRO A 9 8.06 -11.96 27.07
N ILE A 10 9.26 -12.24 27.53
CA ILE A 10 10.31 -13.00 26.85
C ILE A 10 9.79 -14.37 26.37
N ALA A 11 8.87 -15.00 27.11
CA ALA A 11 8.27 -16.27 26.76
C ALA A 11 7.51 -16.25 25.42
N VAL A 12 6.80 -15.16 25.10
CA VAL A 12 6.06 -15.00 23.85
C VAL A 12 7.00 -14.77 22.68
N SER A 13 8.11 -14.06 22.87
CA SER A 13 9.10 -13.85 21.83
C SER A 13 9.85 -15.12 21.48
N LYS A 14 10.21 -15.95 22.46
CA LYS A 14 10.86 -17.25 22.25
C LYS A 14 9.94 -18.25 21.52
N TRP A 15 8.68 -18.34 21.92
CA TRP A 15 7.70 -19.19 21.23
C TRP A 15 7.57 -18.84 19.74
N LYS A 16 7.50 -17.57 19.42
CA LYS A 16 7.34 -17.11 18.03
C LYS A 16 8.55 -17.36 17.14
N MET A 17 9.74 -17.40 17.69
CA MET A 17 10.96 -17.71 16.92
C MET A 17 10.99 -19.17 16.47
N SER A 18 10.44 -20.09 17.24
CA SER A 18 10.44 -21.53 16.96
C SER A 18 9.19 -22.05 16.24
N ALA A 19 8.10 -21.29 16.22
CA ALA A 19 6.84 -21.71 15.60
C ALA A 19 6.92 -21.75 14.06
N SER A 20 6.26 -22.76 13.45
CA SER A 20 6.08 -22.83 12.00
C SER A 20 5.32 -21.61 11.45
N LEU A 21 5.39 -21.40 10.13
CA LEU A 21 4.63 -20.33 9.48
C LEU A 21 3.12 -20.51 9.69
N GLU A 22 2.62 -21.73 9.54
CA GLU A 22 1.23 -22.09 9.76
C GLU A 22 0.77 -21.75 11.17
N ALA A 23 1.47 -22.21 12.20
CA ALA A 23 1.18 -21.87 13.59
C ALA A 23 1.21 -20.35 13.86
N LYS A 24 2.08 -19.61 13.18
CA LYS A 24 2.11 -18.14 13.27
C LYS A 24 0.91 -17.49 12.63
N LEU A 25 0.36 -18.06 11.57
CA LEU A 25 -0.85 -17.58 10.91
C LEU A 25 -2.11 -17.92 11.72
N ASP A 26 -2.21 -19.13 12.26
CA ASP A 26 -3.33 -19.58 13.08
C ASP A 26 -3.45 -18.77 14.38
N MET A 27 -2.30 -18.44 14.99
CA MET A 27 -2.24 -17.66 16.23
C MET A 27 -1.93 -16.19 15.98
N ARG A 28 -2.62 -15.57 15.01
CA ARG A 28 -2.32 -14.23 14.49
C ARG A 28 -2.33 -13.16 15.59
N SER A 29 -3.27 -13.20 16.50
CA SER A 29 -3.37 -12.25 17.63
C SER A 29 -2.14 -12.24 18.54
N LEU A 30 -1.50 -13.39 18.73
CA LEU A 30 -0.23 -13.49 19.46
C LEU A 30 0.97 -13.11 18.60
N THR A 31 0.98 -13.56 17.34
CA THR A 31 2.07 -13.27 16.40
C THR A 31 2.24 -11.77 16.19
N LEU A 32 1.15 -11.04 16.01
CA LEU A 32 1.18 -9.59 15.81
C LEU A 32 1.64 -8.79 17.04
N ARG A 33 1.71 -9.39 18.22
CA ARG A 33 2.32 -8.76 19.41
C ARG A 33 3.84 -8.76 19.38
N ASN A 34 4.47 -9.54 18.49
CA ASN A 34 5.91 -9.52 18.33
C ASN A 34 6.36 -8.17 17.76
N LEU A 35 7.41 -7.57 18.32
CA LEU A 35 7.91 -6.25 17.92
C LEU A 35 8.30 -6.20 16.45
N ARG A 36 8.91 -7.27 15.91
CA ARG A 36 9.32 -7.32 14.51
C ARG A 36 8.11 -7.39 13.56
N GLU A 37 7.07 -8.16 13.91
CA GLU A 37 5.85 -8.21 13.11
C GLU A 37 5.09 -6.87 13.19
N ARG A 38 4.99 -6.28 14.36
CA ARG A 38 4.39 -4.94 14.53
C ARG A 38 5.15 -3.87 13.73
N ALA A 39 6.48 -3.92 13.75
CA ALA A 39 7.29 -2.94 13.04
C ALA A 39 7.00 -2.93 11.53
N ARG A 40 6.72 -4.09 10.90
CA ARG A 40 6.32 -4.18 9.50
C ARG A 40 5.05 -3.38 9.22
N PHE A 41 4.01 -3.57 10.04
CA PHE A 41 2.74 -2.83 9.89
C PHE A 41 2.90 -1.33 10.17
N ARG A 42 3.80 -0.97 11.09
CA ARG A 42 4.11 0.45 11.33
C ARG A 42 4.81 1.09 10.14
N ILE A 43 5.74 0.40 9.50
CA ILE A 43 6.37 0.89 8.26
C ILE A 43 5.34 0.98 7.12
N GLN A 44 4.46 -0.01 6.96
CA GLN A 44 3.37 0.04 5.98
C GLN A 44 2.45 1.25 6.21
N GLU A 45 2.05 1.50 7.45
CA GLU A 45 1.27 2.69 7.81
C GLU A 45 2.04 3.97 7.49
N GLY A 46 3.35 4.03 7.80
CA GLY A 46 4.19 5.18 7.50
C GLY A 46 4.29 5.49 6.01
N ILE A 47 4.39 4.46 5.16
CA ILE A 47 4.40 4.63 3.69
C ILE A 47 3.06 5.19 3.20
N ALA A 48 1.93 4.63 3.66
CA ALA A 48 0.61 5.11 3.27
C ALA A 48 0.34 6.54 3.77
N ARG A 49 0.82 6.88 4.96
CA ARG A 49 0.77 8.24 5.49
C ARG A 49 1.60 9.19 4.64
N ALA A 50 2.84 8.83 4.31
CA ALA A 50 3.72 9.64 3.47
C ALA A 50 3.09 9.92 2.10
N PHE A 51 2.45 8.93 1.49
CA PHE A 51 1.77 9.08 0.22
C PHE A 51 0.66 10.12 0.29
N ARG A 52 -0.20 10.04 1.31
CA ARG A 52 -1.27 11.02 1.51
C ARG A 52 -0.73 12.42 1.78
N GLU A 53 0.22 12.55 2.71
CA GLU A 53 0.80 13.85 3.08
C GLU A 53 1.47 14.53 1.88
N TYR A 54 2.27 13.76 1.12
CA TYR A 54 2.95 14.29 -0.05
C TYR A 54 1.97 14.73 -1.14
N LEU A 55 1.03 13.87 -1.52
CA LEU A 55 0.09 14.20 -2.60
C LEU A 55 -0.89 15.32 -2.23
N HIS A 56 -1.34 15.40 -0.98
CA HIS A 56 -2.10 16.57 -0.52
C HIS A 56 -1.26 17.86 -0.60
N GLY A 57 0.03 17.80 -0.27
CA GLY A 57 0.96 18.91 -0.42
C GLY A 57 1.13 19.37 -1.87
N GLU A 58 1.03 18.44 -2.82
CA GLU A 58 1.12 18.68 -4.27
C GLU A 58 -0.25 19.03 -4.92
N GLY A 59 -1.29 19.25 -4.11
CA GLY A 59 -2.60 19.67 -4.58
C GLY A 59 -3.50 18.56 -5.12
N PHE A 60 -3.22 17.30 -4.81
CA PHE A 60 -4.09 16.19 -5.20
C PHE A 60 -5.28 16.05 -4.26
N THR A 61 -6.41 15.63 -4.82
CA THR A 61 -7.64 15.28 -4.11
C THR A 61 -7.71 13.76 -3.89
N GLU A 62 -7.89 13.30 -2.64
CA GLU A 62 -8.14 11.88 -2.36
C GLU A 62 -9.56 11.50 -2.80
N ILE A 63 -9.66 10.45 -3.60
CA ILE A 63 -10.94 9.87 -4.04
C ILE A 63 -11.14 8.48 -3.46
N HIS A 64 -12.38 8.01 -3.41
CA HIS A 64 -12.77 6.69 -2.94
C HIS A 64 -13.67 6.03 -3.97
N SER A 65 -13.12 5.13 -4.76
CA SER A 65 -13.84 4.47 -5.85
C SER A 65 -14.49 3.15 -5.39
N PRO A 66 -15.63 2.75 -5.99
CA PRO A 66 -16.20 1.42 -5.80
C PRO A 66 -15.20 0.31 -6.17
N LYS A 67 -15.29 -0.83 -5.48
CA LYS A 67 -14.42 -2.01 -5.74
C LYS A 67 -15.17 -3.18 -6.36
N ILE A 68 -16.47 -3.05 -6.55
CA ILE A 68 -17.32 -3.99 -7.27
C ILE A 68 -17.84 -3.26 -8.51
N GLY A 69 -17.49 -3.74 -9.67
CA GLY A 69 -17.88 -3.18 -10.96
C GLY A 69 -18.57 -4.18 -11.87
N ALA A 70 -19.22 -3.70 -12.93
CA ALA A 70 -19.84 -4.56 -13.93
C ALA A 70 -18.81 -5.13 -14.92
N LYS A 71 -17.69 -4.43 -15.13
CA LYS A 71 -16.59 -4.81 -16.03
C LYS A 71 -15.26 -4.41 -15.37
N GLY A 72 -14.19 -5.17 -15.65
CA GLY A 72 -12.84 -4.76 -15.22
C GLY A 72 -12.42 -3.46 -15.90
N ALA A 73 -11.79 -2.59 -15.14
CA ALA A 73 -11.33 -1.28 -15.61
C ALA A 73 -10.12 -1.37 -16.55
N GLU A 74 -9.31 -2.40 -16.39
CA GLU A 74 -8.17 -2.70 -17.26
C GLU A 74 -8.49 -3.92 -18.13
N GLY A 75 -8.05 -3.93 -19.37
CA GLY A 75 -8.27 -5.01 -20.35
C GLY A 75 -7.53 -6.33 -20.04
N GLY A 76 -7.13 -6.52 -18.78
CA GLY A 76 -6.44 -7.71 -18.29
C GLY A 76 -7.37 -8.91 -18.08
N SER A 77 -6.88 -10.08 -18.39
CA SER A 77 -7.63 -11.32 -18.45
C SER A 77 -8.02 -11.94 -17.09
N ASN A 78 -7.43 -11.51 -15.99
CA ASN A 78 -7.51 -12.19 -14.71
C ASN A 78 -8.34 -11.40 -13.69
N LEU A 79 -9.66 -11.51 -13.81
CA LEU A 79 -10.64 -10.86 -12.92
C LEU A 79 -11.25 -11.87 -11.94
N PHE A 80 -11.39 -11.48 -10.69
CA PHE A 80 -12.29 -12.15 -9.77
C PHE A 80 -13.73 -11.83 -10.15
N ARG A 81 -14.50 -12.87 -10.53
CA ARG A 81 -15.91 -12.77 -10.89
C ARG A 81 -16.76 -13.19 -9.70
N LEU A 82 -17.86 -12.47 -9.48
CA LEU A 82 -18.80 -12.75 -8.39
C LEU A 82 -20.24 -12.60 -8.90
N ASP A 83 -21.18 -13.25 -8.21
CA ASP A 83 -22.61 -13.03 -8.38
C ASP A 83 -23.02 -11.89 -7.43
N TYR A 84 -23.51 -10.80 -8.01
CA TYR A 84 -23.99 -9.64 -7.27
C TYR A 84 -25.49 -9.49 -7.48
N PHE A 85 -26.31 -10.05 -6.58
CA PHE A 85 -27.78 -10.06 -6.68
C PHE A 85 -28.27 -10.59 -8.04
N HIS A 86 -27.80 -11.78 -8.43
CA HIS A 86 -28.10 -12.46 -9.70
C HIS A 86 -27.61 -11.69 -10.95
N ARG A 87 -26.66 -10.79 -10.82
CA ARG A 87 -25.96 -10.10 -11.90
C ARG A 87 -24.47 -10.40 -11.83
N PRO A 88 -23.80 -10.64 -12.97
CA PRO A 88 -22.36 -10.80 -12.96
C PRO A 88 -21.68 -9.49 -12.57
N ALA A 89 -20.73 -9.58 -11.67
CA ALA A 89 -19.86 -8.49 -11.28
C ALA A 89 -18.40 -8.94 -11.18
N VAL A 90 -17.49 -8.00 -11.06
CA VAL A 90 -16.05 -8.24 -10.89
C VAL A 90 -15.50 -7.39 -9.76
N LEU A 91 -14.39 -7.85 -9.17
CA LEU A 91 -13.59 -7.01 -8.30
C LEU A 91 -12.62 -6.17 -9.12
N GLU A 92 -12.52 -4.90 -8.77
CA GLU A 92 -11.68 -3.93 -9.51
C GLU A 92 -10.19 -4.19 -9.31
N GLN A 93 -9.45 -4.17 -10.42
CA GLN A 93 -7.99 -4.36 -10.45
C GLN A 93 -7.22 -3.07 -10.16
N SER A 94 -7.83 -1.93 -10.43
CA SER A 94 -7.34 -0.59 -10.13
C SER A 94 -8.51 0.41 -10.22
N PRO A 95 -8.39 1.61 -9.65
CA PRO A 95 -9.39 2.66 -9.79
C PRO A 95 -9.35 3.37 -11.15
N GLN A 96 -8.79 2.78 -12.21
CA GLN A 96 -8.45 3.44 -13.47
C GLN A 96 -9.59 4.26 -14.08
N LEU A 97 -10.79 3.67 -14.21
CA LEU A 97 -11.95 4.36 -14.75
C LEU A 97 -12.31 5.61 -13.93
N TYR A 98 -12.30 5.46 -12.62
CA TYR A 98 -12.68 6.55 -11.69
C TYR A 98 -11.61 7.63 -11.63
N LYS A 99 -10.34 7.28 -11.63
CA LYS A 99 -9.24 8.25 -11.68
C LYS A 99 -9.35 9.13 -12.92
N GLN A 100 -9.51 8.53 -14.10
CA GLN A 100 -9.66 9.26 -15.37
C GLN A 100 -10.86 10.21 -15.37
N MET A 101 -12.02 9.76 -14.86
CA MET A 101 -13.18 10.64 -14.73
C MET A 101 -12.92 11.81 -13.78
N MET A 102 -12.29 11.53 -12.64
CA MET A 102 -12.11 12.53 -11.58
C MET A 102 -11.00 13.53 -11.90
N VAL A 103 -10.01 13.15 -12.71
CA VAL A 103 -9.02 14.11 -13.26
C VAL A 103 -9.70 15.20 -14.09
N GLY A 104 -10.77 14.87 -14.83
CA GLY A 104 -11.57 15.86 -15.54
C GLY A 104 -12.30 16.87 -14.64
N VAL A 105 -12.30 16.65 -13.32
CA VAL A 105 -12.97 17.50 -12.32
C VAL A 105 -11.97 18.19 -11.40
N PHE A 106 -10.93 17.47 -10.95
CA PHE A 106 -9.99 17.92 -9.93
C PHE A 106 -8.56 18.10 -10.43
N ASP A 107 -8.28 17.85 -11.71
CA ASP A 107 -6.98 17.89 -12.36
C ASP A 107 -5.96 16.85 -11.81
N ARG A 108 -5.93 16.64 -10.50
CA ARG A 108 -5.03 15.73 -9.79
C ARG A 108 -5.79 14.95 -8.72
N VAL A 109 -5.73 13.63 -8.80
CA VAL A 109 -6.43 12.75 -7.85
C VAL A 109 -5.56 11.59 -7.42
N PHE A 110 -5.84 11.04 -6.25
CA PHE A 110 -5.21 9.82 -5.78
C PHE A 110 -6.16 8.96 -4.94
N GLU A 111 -5.83 7.70 -4.81
CA GLU A 111 -6.55 6.75 -3.94
C GLU A 111 -5.56 5.82 -3.23
N THR A 112 -5.82 5.54 -1.97
CA THR A 112 -5.19 4.47 -1.22
C THR A 112 -6.26 3.45 -0.84
N ALA A 113 -6.33 2.32 -1.56
CA ALA A 113 -7.42 1.37 -1.41
C ALA A 113 -7.02 -0.06 -1.83
N PRO A 114 -7.78 -1.09 -1.39
CA PRO A 114 -7.58 -2.44 -1.86
C PRO A 114 -7.87 -2.57 -3.35
N VAL A 115 -7.05 -3.38 -4.03
CA VAL A 115 -7.25 -3.79 -5.42
C VAL A 115 -7.09 -5.30 -5.53
N PHE A 116 -7.68 -5.91 -6.58
CA PHE A 116 -7.84 -7.35 -6.70
C PHE A 116 -7.37 -7.83 -8.07
N ARG A 117 -6.39 -8.69 -8.08
CA ARG A 117 -5.86 -9.28 -9.31
C ARG A 117 -5.91 -10.80 -9.21
N ALA A 118 -6.63 -11.48 -10.07
CA ALA A 118 -6.74 -12.94 -10.08
C ALA A 118 -5.50 -13.60 -10.71
N GLU A 119 -4.32 -13.24 -10.19
CA GLU A 119 -3.05 -13.78 -10.64
C GLU A 119 -2.93 -15.26 -10.33
N LYS A 120 -2.56 -16.06 -11.33
CA LYS A 120 -2.36 -17.51 -11.17
C LYS A 120 -1.00 -17.87 -10.57
N HIS A 121 -0.12 -16.89 -10.41
CA HIS A 121 1.22 -17.09 -9.90
C HIS A 121 1.26 -16.98 -8.39
N ASN A 122 1.83 -17.98 -7.72
CA ASN A 122 2.07 -17.96 -6.28
C ASN A 122 3.53 -17.59 -6.00
N THR A 123 3.85 -16.32 -6.06
CA THR A 123 5.17 -15.81 -5.71
C THR A 123 5.07 -14.71 -4.66
N LYS A 124 6.18 -14.36 -4.03
CA LYS A 124 6.22 -13.27 -3.03
C LYS A 124 5.87 -11.89 -3.60
N ARG A 125 5.83 -11.74 -4.92
CA ARG A 125 5.55 -10.47 -5.62
C ARG A 125 4.17 -10.42 -6.25
N HIS A 126 3.45 -11.55 -6.33
CA HIS A 126 2.11 -11.62 -6.91
C HIS A 126 1.11 -11.87 -5.79
N LEU A 127 0.39 -10.83 -5.42
CA LEU A 127 -0.69 -10.86 -4.44
C LEU A 127 -2.02 -10.69 -5.15
N ASN A 128 -3.00 -11.49 -4.76
CA ASN A 128 -4.34 -11.41 -5.32
C ASN A 128 -5.16 -10.24 -4.76
N GLU A 129 -4.77 -9.75 -3.58
CA GLU A 129 -5.33 -8.57 -2.93
C GLU A 129 -4.20 -7.78 -2.27
N TYR A 130 -4.13 -6.49 -2.51
CA TYR A 130 -3.18 -5.61 -1.85
C TYR A 130 -3.70 -4.17 -1.82
N THR A 131 -3.15 -3.35 -0.92
CA THR A 131 -3.43 -1.92 -0.91
C THR A 131 -2.59 -1.22 -1.97
N SER A 132 -3.25 -0.65 -2.96
CA SER A 132 -2.63 0.19 -3.99
C SER A 132 -2.44 1.61 -3.49
N LEU A 133 -1.33 2.21 -3.87
CA LEU A 133 -1.06 3.64 -3.79
C LEU A 133 -1.11 4.17 -5.22
N ASP A 134 -2.18 4.83 -5.57
CA ASP A 134 -2.53 5.13 -6.95
C ASP A 134 -2.78 6.61 -7.13
N PHE A 135 -2.20 7.24 -8.14
CA PHE A 135 -2.50 8.64 -8.47
C PHE A 135 -2.68 8.82 -9.98
N GLU A 136 -3.35 9.89 -10.35
CA GLU A 136 -3.57 10.30 -11.72
C GLU A 136 -3.49 11.82 -11.78
N MET A 137 -2.88 12.36 -12.84
CA MET A 137 -2.81 13.79 -13.06
C MET A 137 -2.98 14.13 -14.54
N GLY A 138 -3.71 15.18 -14.79
CA GLY A 138 -3.88 15.79 -16.11
C GLY A 138 -2.92 16.95 -16.34
N TYR A 139 -2.99 17.53 -17.54
CA TYR A 139 -2.22 18.72 -17.94
C TYR A 139 -0.71 18.56 -17.78
N ILE A 140 -0.22 17.40 -18.16
CA ILE A 140 1.22 17.07 -18.15
C ILE A 140 1.82 17.32 -19.54
N ASP A 141 3.09 17.72 -19.57
CA ASP A 141 3.83 17.87 -20.82
C ASP A 141 4.43 16.55 -21.31
N GLY A 142 4.75 15.66 -20.36
CA GLY A 142 5.32 14.35 -20.68
C GLY A 142 5.27 13.39 -19.49
N PHE A 143 5.75 12.17 -19.68
CA PHE A 143 5.81 11.17 -18.62
C PHE A 143 6.83 11.54 -17.52
N GLU A 144 7.76 12.44 -17.82
CA GLU A 144 8.75 12.98 -16.89
C GLU A 144 8.07 13.66 -15.68
N ASP A 145 6.91 14.27 -15.89
CA ASP A 145 6.12 14.86 -14.81
C ASP A 145 5.65 13.79 -13.82
N ILE A 146 5.22 12.64 -14.32
CA ILE A 146 4.83 11.49 -13.49
C ILE A 146 6.06 10.92 -12.75
N MET A 147 7.20 10.77 -13.45
CA MET A 147 8.44 10.30 -12.82
C MET A 147 8.93 11.27 -11.74
N GLY A 148 8.78 12.58 -11.96
CA GLY A 148 9.08 13.60 -10.96
C GLY A 148 8.22 13.47 -9.70
N MET A 149 6.92 13.27 -9.86
CA MET A 149 5.98 13.02 -8.76
C MET A 149 6.31 11.74 -7.99
N GLU A 150 6.58 10.63 -8.69
CA GLU A 150 6.97 9.37 -8.06
C GLU A 150 8.28 9.51 -7.28
N THR A 151 9.29 10.14 -7.89
CA THR A 151 10.58 10.40 -7.24
C THR A 151 10.42 11.25 -5.98
N GLY A 152 9.65 12.34 -6.06
CA GLY A 152 9.38 13.22 -4.93
C GLY A 152 8.65 12.50 -3.80
N PHE A 153 7.64 11.71 -4.12
CA PHE A 153 6.96 10.86 -3.14
C PHE A 153 7.93 9.88 -2.46
N LEU A 154 8.74 9.16 -3.22
CA LEU A 154 9.68 8.19 -2.65
C LEU A 154 10.72 8.87 -1.74
N GLN A 155 11.26 10.02 -2.14
CA GLN A 155 12.18 10.81 -1.31
C GLN A 155 11.49 11.26 -0.01
N TYR A 156 10.29 11.82 -0.10
CA TYR A 156 9.50 12.23 1.05
C TYR A 156 9.22 11.07 2.00
N ALA A 157 8.82 9.92 1.47
CA ALA A 157 8.55 8.71 2.24
C ALA A 157 9.80 8.23 3.00
N MET A 158 10.98 8.22 2.34
CA MET A 158 12.23 7.81 2.99
C MET A 158 12.59 8.76 4.14
N GLU A 159 12.45 10.06 3.96
CA GLU A 159 12.74 11.03 5.02
C GLU A 159 11.74 10.94 6.19
N LEU A 160 10.45 10.78 5.90
CA LEU A 160 9.43 10.55 6.92
C LEU A 160 9.72 9.28 7.72
N LEU A 161 10.07 8.18 7.06
CA LEU A 161 10.41 6.92 7.72
C LEU A 161 11.65 7.03 8.60
N LYS A 162 12.70 7.72 8.14
CA LYS A 162 13.89 7.99 8.95
C LYS A 162 13.56 8.77 10.20
N LYS A 163 12.71 9.79 10.08
CA LYS A 163 12.34 10.68 11.17
C LYS A 163 11.40 10.04 12.19
N ASP A 164 10.28 9.49 11.71
CA ASP A 164 9.16 9.10 12.57
C ASP A 164 9.14 7.60 12.90
N TYR A 165 9.86 6.76 12.12
CA TYR A 165 9.87 5.29 12.24
C TYR A 165 11.28 4.70 12.44
N ALA A 166 12.23 5.50 12.91
CA ALA A 166 13.61 5.07 13.14
C ALA A 166 13.71 3.83 14.05
N ARG A 167 12.84 3.72 15.05
CA ARG A 167 12.76 2.55 15.95
C ARG A 167 12.39 1.28 15.20
N GLU A 168 11.39 1.36 14.35
CA GLU A 168 10.89 0.25 13.55
C GLU A 168 11.93 -0.23 12.54
N LEU A 169 12.61 0.71 11.87
CA LEU A 169 13.72 0.39 10.96
C LEU A 169 14.84 -0.36 11.69
N LYS A 170 15.22 0.10 12.89
CA LYS A 170 16.21 -0.59 13.72
C LYS A 170 15.77 -1.99 14.16
N ILE A 171 14.50 -2.17 14.56
CA ILE A 171 13.94 -3.50 14.93
C ILE A 171 13.98 -4.46 13.73
N LEU A 172 13.70 -3.96 12.54
CA LEU A 172 13.72 -4.76 11.31
C LEU A 172 15.13 -5.02 10.79
N ASN A 173 16.12 -4.24 11.25
CA ASN A 173 17.49 -4.21 10.73
C ASN A 173 17.49 -3.93 9.22
N VAL A 174 16.81 -2.84 8.82
CA VAL A 174 16.67 -2.41 7.44
C VAL A 174 17.29 -1.04 7.27
N GLU A 175 18.11 -0.89 6.26
CA GLU A 175 18.58 0.39 5.74
C GLU A 175 17.67 0.81 4.59
N LEU A 176 17.23 2.06 4.61
CA LEU A 176 16.40 2.61 3.55
C LEU A 176 17.25 2.88 2.30
N PRO A 177 16.75 2.56 1.11
CA PRO A 177 17.44 2.88 -0.11
C PRO A 177 17.59 4.41 -0.27
N LYS A 178 18.66 4.82 -0.91
CA LYS A 178 18.79 6.19 -1.38
C LYS A 178 17.98 6.31 -2.68
N VAL A 179 17.08 7.28 -2.72
CA VAL A 179 16.30 7.57 -3.91
C VAL A 179 16.94 8.78 -4.60
N ASP A 180 17.64 8.52 -5.69
CA ASP A 180 18.13 9.54 -6.59
C ASP A 180 17.03 9.85 -7.64
N GLN A 181 17.21 10.92 -8.41
CA GLN A 181 16.30 11.23 -9.50
C GLN A 181 16.31 10.07 -10.51
N ILE A 182 15.12 9.59 -10.88
CA ILE A 182 15.00 8.55 -11.90
C ILE A 182 15.50 9.14 -13.22
N PRO A 183 16.53 8.57 -13.87
CA PRO A 183 16.98 9.07 -15.16
C PRO A 183 15.88 8.87 -16.20
N ALA A 184 15.69 9.88 -17.05
CA ALA A 184 14.74 9.85 -18.15
C ALA A 184 15.17 8.87 -19.25
#